data_e122317771ecc318eb95774bc0916800
#
_entry.id   e122317771ecc318eb95774bc0916800
#
_cell.length_a   1.000
_cell.length_b   1.000
_cell.length_c   1.000
_cell.angle_alpha   90.00
_cell.angle_beta   90.00
_cell.angle_gamma   90.00
#
_symmetry.space_group_name_H-M   'P 1'
#
loop_
_entity.id
_entity.type
_entity.pdbx_description
1 polymer ?
#
loop_
_entity_poly.entity_id
_entity_poly.type
_entity_poly.pdbx_seq_one_letter_code
_entity_poly.pdbx_strand_id
1 'polypeptide(L)'
;QAVVSIQQIDASEFPTVKLYMSIKDKTTGNVIENLDDAFFYINKQDANAKYVKQVVKSANQLNEKEALKVDMVADVSGSMDGSPLNEAKQVMSDFVGSVQFDAGDLVELTSFSTGVCLEKEFSDDAATLTDDINNLVTGDMTSLYDALYTSVERVAAQNGARCVIAFTDGNDNYSNCTKEDVVNVANRYHVPVFIIGIGSIDYAD
;
A
#
# COMPACT_ATOMS: atom_id res chain seq x y z
N GLN A 1 -18.79 -20.34 -3.52
CA GLN A 1 -18.93 -19.42 -2.36
C GLN A 1 -17.89 -18.31 -2.49
N ALA A 2 -18.31 -17.05 -2.36
CA ALA A 2 -17.39 -15.91 -2.41
C ALA A 2 -16.84 -15.58 -1.01
N VAL A 3 -15.58 -15.16 -0.96
CA VAL A 3 -14.95 -14.49 0.19
C VAL A 3 -14.81 -13.02 -0.20
N VAL A 4 -15.33 -12.14 0.63
CA VAL A 4 -15.27 -10.69 0.45
C VAL A 4 -14.38 -10.10 1.52
N SER A 5 -13.39 -9.32 1.10
CA SER A 5 -12.50 -8.57 2.01
C SER A 5 -12.53 -7.10 1.63
N ILE A 6 -12.87 -6.22 2.59
CA ILE A 6 -12.76 -4.77 2.40
C ILE A 6 -11.28 -4.42 2.58
N GLN A 7 -10.67 -3.88 1.54
CA GLN A 7 -9.26 -3.50 1.51
C GLN A 7 -9.09 -2.03 1.95
N GLN A 8 -10.00 -1.17 1.49
CA GLN A 8 -9.95 0.25 1.79
C GLN A 8 -11.35 0.84 1.90
N ILE A 9 -11.50 1.85 2.75
CA ILE A 9 -12.69 2.69 2.87
C ILE A 9 -12.27 4.14 2.60
N ASP A 10 -12.89 4.76 1.61
CA ASP A 10 -12.70 6.18 1.32
C ASP A 10 -14.00 6.93 1.61
N ALA A 11 -13.94 7.86 2.55
CA ALA A 11 -15.05 8.72 2.96
C ALA A 11 -14.81 10.19 2.61
N SER A 12 -13.84 10.50 1.76
CA SER A 12 -13.50 11.88 1.36
C SER A 12 -14.67 12.62 0.72
N GLU A 13 -15.60 11.89 0.09
CA GLU A 13 -16.81 12.43 -0.53
C GLU A 13 -18.09 12.20 0.31
N PHE A 14 -17.95 12.18 1.65
CA PHE A 14 -19.11 11.97 2.52
C PHE A 14 -20.27 12.93 2.14
N PRO A 15 -21.54 12.46 2.10
CA PRO A 15 -22.08 11.20 2.62
C PRO A 15 -21.93 9.98 1.71
N THR A 16 -21.32 10.08 0.55
CA THR A 16 -20.96 8.94 -0.27
C THR A 16 -19.64 8.34 0.24
N VAL A 17 -19.62 7.02 0.42
CA VAL A 17 -18.44 6.27 0.86
C VAL A 17 -18.09 5.26 -0.23
N LYS A 18 -16.82 5.22 -0.64
CA LYS A 18 -16.29 4.21 -1.56
C LYS A 18 -15.68 3.07 -0.76
N LEU A 19 -16.02 1.85 -1.12
CA LEU A 19 -15.44 0.64 -0.55
C LEU A 19 -14.63 -0.08 -1.64
N TYR A 20 -13.35 -0.25 -1.41
CA TYR A 20 -12.49 -1.06 -2.26
C TYR A 20 -12.46 -2.48 -1.69
N MET A 21 -12.86 -3.46 -2.49
CA MET A 21 -13.06 -4.82 -2.01
C MET A 21 -12.36 -5.83 -2.92
N SER A 22 -11.79 -6.87 -2.32
CA SER A 22 -11.37 -8.07 -3.03
C SER A 22 -12.44 -9.14 -2.87
N ILE A 23 -12.87 -9.73 -3.98
CA ILE A 23 -13.88 -10.77 -4.00
C ILE A 23 -13.29 -11.99 -4.70
N LYS A 24 -13.15 -13.09 -3.95
CA LYS A 24 -12.52 -14.32 -4.45
C LYS A 24 -13.44 -15.52 -4.27
N ASP A 25 -13.35 -16.48 -5.19
CA ASP A 25 -13.97 -17.78 -4.97
C ASP A 25 -13.27 -18.51 -3.82
N LYS A 26 -14.04 -19.02 -2.87
CA LYS A 26 -13.52 -19.67 -1.66
C LYS A 26 -12.73 -20.94 -1.96
N THR A 27 -13.05 -21.64 -3.04
CA THR A 27 -12.47 -22.94 -3.37
C THR A 27 -11.21 -22.78 -4.22
N THR A 28 -11.25 -21.90 -5.22
CA THR A 28 -10.14 -21.73 -6.18
C THR A 28 -9.20 -20.59 -5.81
N GLY A 29 -9.62 -19.67 -4.97
CA GLY A 29 -8.87 -18.44 -4.64
C GLY A 29 -8.88 -17.39 -5.76
N ASN A 30 -9.46 -17.69 -6.92
CA ASN A 30 -9.49 -16.78 -8.05
C ASN A 30 -10.40 -15.58 -7.78
N VAL A 31 -10.03 -14.42 -8.34
CA VAL A 31 -10.88 -13.22 -8.31
C VAL A 31 -12.15 -13.49 -9.09
N ILE A 32 -13.28 -13.02 -8.54
CA ILE A 32 -14.58 -13.05 -9.23
C ILE A 32 -14.78 -11.69 -9.87
N GLU A 33 -14.87 -11.68 -11.19
CA GLU A 33 -14.99 -10.48 -12.00
C GLU A 33 -16.43 -10.26 -12.51
N ASN A 34 -16.66 -9.10 -13.13
CA ASN A 34 -17.93 -8.74 -13.78
C ASN A 34 -19.15 -8.73 -12.83
N LEU A 35 -18.93 -8.29 -11.59
CA LEU A 35 -19.99 -8.06 -10.63
C LEU A 35 -20.51 -6.61 -10.78
N ASP A 36 -21.83 -6.46 -10.77
CA ASP A 36 -22.51 -5.16 -10.77
C ASP A 36 -23.16 -4.87 -9.39
N ASP A 37 -23.80 -3.72 -9.25
CA ASP A 37 -24.43 -3.28 -7.99
C ASP A 37 -25.55 -4.22 -7.49
N ALA A 38 -26.18 -5.00 -8.37
CA ALA A 38 -27.23 -5.96 -8.00
C ALA A 38 -26.71 -7.13 -7.15
N PHE A 39 -25.40 -7.40 -7.18
CA PHE A 39 -24.78 -8.46 -6.38
C PHE A 39 -24.43 -8.02 -4.95
N PHE A 40 -24.54 -6.72 -4.62
CA PHE A 40 -24.06 -6.19 -3.34
C PHE A 40 -25.17 -5.82 -2.40
N TYR A 41 -25.06 -6.34 -1.16
CA TYR A 41 -25.89 -5.95 -0.01
C TYR A 41 -24.97 -5.46 1.11
N ILE A 42 -25.01 -4.17 1.40
CA ILE A 42 -24.19 -3.55 2.44
C ILE A 42 -25.07 -3.22 3.63
N ASN A 43 -24.68 -3.69 4.80
CA ASN A 43 -25.29 -3.33 6.07
C ASN A 43 -24.24 -2.65 6.94
N LYS A 44 -24.57 -1.47 7.45
CA LYS A 44 -23.76 -0.77 8.44
C LYS A 44 -24.35 -1.01 9.82
N GLN A 45 -23.52 -1.29 10.81
CA GLN A 45 -23.94 -1.36 12.19
C GLN A 45 -24.11 0.06 12.74
N ASP A 46 -25.27 0.36 13.32
CA ASP A 46 -25.53 1.64 13.98
C ASP A 46 -24.96 1.66 15.42
N ALA A 47 -25.11 2.79 16.11
CA ALA A 47 -24.64 2.98 17.49
C ALA A 47 -25.30 2.01 18.51
N ASN A 48 -26.43 1.38 18.15
CA ASN A 48 -27.14 0.41 18.98
C ASN A 48 -26.83 -1.05 18.57
N ALA A 49 -25.76 -1.27 17.83
CA ALA A 49 -25.34 -2.57 17.29
C ALA A 49 -26.37 -3.23 16.33
N LYS A 50 -27.32 -2.46 15.79
CA LYS A 50 -28.30 -2.94 14.82
C LYS A 50 -27.77 -2.73 13.41
N TYR A 51 -27.92 -3.75 12.54
CA TYR A 51 -27.55 -3.63 11.13
C TYR A 51 -28.61 -2.87 10.33
N VAL A 52 -28.18 -1.83 9.64
CA VAL A 52 -29.04 -0.99 8.79
C VAL A 52 -28.54 -1.10 7.34
N LYS A 53 -29.44 -1.50 6.43
CA LYS A 53 -29.13 -1.63 5.00
C LYS A 53 -28.74 -0.27 4.43
N GLN A 54 -27.64 -0.25 3.69
CA GLN A 54 -27.17 0.92 2.94
C GLN A 54 -27.57 0.81 1.47
N VAL A 55 -27.73 1.96 0.82
CA VAL A 55 -27.97 2.02 -0.61
C VAL A 55 -26.63 1.90 -1.34
N VAL A 56 -26.51 0.90 -2.21
CA VAL A 56 -25.40 0.80 -3.16
C VAL A 56 -25.77 1.67 -4.37
N LYS A 57 -24.96 2.69 -4.64
CA LYS A 57 -25.19 3.59 -5.79
C LYS A 57 -24.65 3.00 -7.09
N SER A 58 -23.49 2.39 -7.02
CA SER A 58 -22.83 1.69 -8.12
C SER A 58 -21.81 0.70 -7.57
N ALA A 59 -21.54 -0.34 -8.34
CA ALA A 59 -20.40 -1.24 -8.11
C ALA A 59 -19.69 -1.41 -9.46
N ASN A 60 -18.41 -1.13 -9.50
CA ASN A 60 -17.58 -1.25 -10.67
C ASN A 60 -16.37 -2.08 -10.36
N GLN A 61 -15.89 -2.85 -11.31
CA GLN A 61 -14.58 -3.46 -11.21
C GLN A 61 -13.54 -2.34 -11.19
N LEU A 62 -12.61 -2.39 -10.24
CA LEU A 62 -11.45 -1.50 -10.26
C LEU A 62 -10.66 -1.82 -11.53
N ASN A 63 -10.62 -0.88 -12.41
CA ASN A 63 -9.98 -1.02 -13.71
C ASN A 63 -8.95 0.10 -13.88
N GLU A 64 -8.23 0.05 -14.96
CA GLU A 64 -7.16 0.97 -15.35
C GLU A 64 -7.53 2.48 -15.33
N LYS A 65 -8.76 2.83 -14.97
CA LYS A 65 -9.24 4.22 -14.96
C LYS A 65 -9.30 4.86 -13.56
N GLU A 66 -9.12 4.09 -12.51
CA GLU A 66 -9.12 4.66 -11.14
C GLU A 66 -7.68 4.87 -10.68
N ALA A 67 -7.32 6.13 -10.56
CA ALA A 67 -5.97 6.55 -10.18
C ALA A 67 -5.56 5.99 -8.80
N LEU A 68 -4.41 5.34 -8.75
CA LEU A 68 -3.80 4.76 -7.56
C LEU A 68 -2.73 5.70 -7.00
N LYS A 69 -2.69 5.85 -5.67
CA LYS A 69 -1.63 6.57 -4.95
C LYS A 69 -0.81 5.55 -4.18
N VAL A 70 0.47 5.45 -4.50
CA VAL A 70 1.38 4.49 -3.87
C VAL A 70 2.52 5.22 -3.21
N ASP A 71 2.80 4.94 -1.94
CA ASP A 71 4.11 5.23 -1.35
C ASP A 71 4.97 3.97 -1.42
N MET A 72 6.06 4.05 -2.17
CA MET A 72 7.13 3.04 -2.19
C MET A 72 8.10 3.34 -1.06
N VAL A 73 8.24 2.40 -0.14
CA VAL A 73 9.07 2.54 1.06
C VAL A 73 10.29 1.63 0.92
N ALA A 74 11.44 2.23 0.68
CA ALA A 74 12.69 1.54 0.41
C ALA A 74 13.53 1.39 1.68
N ASP A 75 13.83 0.16 2.04
CA ASP A 75 14.85 -0.14 3.03
C ASP A 75 16.23 0.16 2.46
N VAL A 76 16.94 1.07 3.11
CA VAL A 76 18.34 1.37 2.80
C VAL A 76 19.23 1.15 4.04
N SER A 77 18.83 0.26 4.95
CA SER A 77 19.63 -0.12 6.11
C SER A 77 20.92 -0.83 5.72
N GLY A 78 21.84 -1.01 6.69
CA GLY A 78 23.16 -1.58 6.42
C GLY A 78 23.13 -3.00 5.86
N SER A 79 22.11 -3.81 6.17
CA SER A 79 21.94 -5.16 5.63
C SER A 79 21.61 -5.16 4.13
N MET A 80 21.04 -4.07 3.63
CA MET A 80 20.74 -3.89 2.22
C MET A 80 21.98 -3.57 1.36
N ASP A 81 23.17 -3.41 1.95
CA ASP A 81 24.36 -3.04 1.18
C ASP A 81 24.70 -4.05 0.07
N GLY A 82 25.03 -3.52 -1.11
CA GLY A 82 25.43 -4.31 -2.28
C GLY A 82 24.25 -4.91 -3.04
N SER A 83 24.18 -6.25 -3.11
CA SER A 83 23.21 -6.99 -3.95
C SER A 83 21.75 -6.73 -3.54
N PRO A 84 21.37 -6.76 -2.26
CA PRO A 84 19.97 -6.56 -1.87
C PRO A 84 19.43 -5.19 -2.30
N LEU A 85 20.17 -4.10 -2.08
CA LEU A 85 19.75 -2.77 -2.53
C LEU A 85 19.64 -2.68 -4.05
N ASN A 86 20.56 -3.30 -4.78
CA ASN A 86 20.50 -3.32 -6.24
C ASN A 86 19.26 -4.07 -6.74
N GLU A 87 18.91 -5.19 -6.10
CA GLU A 87 17.68 -5.93 -6.40
C GLU A 87 16.44 -5.10 -6.10
N ALA A 88 16.39 -4.45 -4.92
CA ALA A 88 15.29 -3.56 -4.54
C ALA A 88 15.11 -2.42 -5.57
N LYS A 89 16.18 -1.75 -5.97
CA LYS A 89 16.17 -0.70 -7.00
C LYS A 89 15.61 -1.20 -8.33
N GLN A 90 16.02 -2.40 -8.76
CA GLN A 90 15.50 -2.99 -9.98
C GLN A 90 13.99 -3.26 -9.88
N VAL A 91 13.54 -3.91 -8.80
CA VAL A 91 12.12 -4.23 -8.60
C VAL A 91 11.27 -2.96 -8.51
N MET A 92 11.75 -1.92 -7.79
CA MET A 92 11.07 -0.62 -7.71
C MET A 92 11.01 0.08 -9.08
N SER A 93 12.09 0.06 -9.86
CA SER A 93 12.13 0.65 -11.20
C SER A 93 11.19 -0.08 -12.17
N ASP A 94 11.14 -1.42 -12.10
CA ASP A 94 10.21 -2.23 -12.88
C ASP A 94 8.75 -1.94 -12.51
N PHE A 95 8.48 -1.74 -11.21
CA PHE A 95 7.17 -1.30 -10.74
C PHE A 95 6.80 0.06 -11.31
N VAL A 96 7.67 1.07 -11.20
CA VAL A 96 7.46 2.42 -11.79
C VAL A 96 7.17 2.33 -13.28
N GLY A 97 7.89 1.45 -14.01
CA GLY A 97 7.64 1.20 -15.43
C GLY A 97 6.29 0.59 -15.77
N SER A 98 5.60 -0.02 -14.78
CA SER A 98 4.26 -0.61 -14.92
C SER A 98 3.12 0.31 -14.49
N VAL A 99 3.43 1.42 -13.82
CA VAL A 99 2.44 2.37 -13.30
C VAL A 99 1.79 3.15 -14.46
N GLN A 100 0.49 3.38 -14.36
CA GLN A 100 -0.29 4.05 -15.40
C GLN A 100 -0.43 5.56 -15.09
N PHE A 101 0.66 6.27 -15.20
CA PHE A 101 0.69 7.71 -14.92
C PHE A 101 -0.31 8.51 -15.76
N ASP A 102 -0.52 8.11 -17.03
CA ASP A 102 -1.53 8.72 -17.91
C ASP A 102 -2.97 8.51 -17.39
N ALA A 103 -3.22 7.49 -16.55
CA ALA A 103 -4.49 7.27 -15.89
C ALA A 103 -4.64 8.09 -14.59
N GLY A 104 -3.59 8.80 -14.18
CA GLY A 104 -3.55 9.65 -13.00
C GLY A 104 -2.96 8.97 -11.76
N ASP A 105 -2.29 7.83 -11.92
CA ASP A 105 -1.53 7.21 -10.83
C ASP A 105 -0.42 8.16 -10.36
N LEU A 106 -0.16 8.14 -9.05
CA LEU A 106 0.95 8.88 -8.45
C LEU A 106 1.76 7.97 -7.55
N VAL A 107 3.07 8.16 -7.59
CA VAL A 107 4.01 7.41 -6.74
C VAL A 107 4.81 8.39 -5.89
N GLU A 108 4.89 8.11 -4.60
CA GLU A 108 5.79 8.73 -3.63
C GLU A 108 6.94 7.77 -3.36
N LEU A 109 8.14 8.28 -3.09
CA LEU A 109 9.30 7.48 -2.69
C LEU A 109 9.77 7.91 -1.31
N THR A 110 9.75 6.97 -0.39
CA THR A 110 10.29 7.10 0.96
C THR A 110 11.45 6.13 1.13
N SER A 111 12.53 6.55 1.75
CA SER A 111 13.59 5.65 2.20
C SER A 111 13.67 5.60 3.72
N PHE A 112 14.22 4.54 4.26
CA PHE A 112 14.52 4.46 5.68
C PHE A 112 15.78 3.67 5.99
N SER A 113 16.48 4.12 7.03
CA SER A 113 17.57 3.43 7.70
C SER A 113 17.48 3.74 9.21
N THR A 114 18.42 4.47 9.79
CA THR A 114 18.32 5.03 11.16
C THR A 114 17.15 6.01 11.30
N GLY A 115 16.78 6.70 10.23
CA GLY A 115 15.64 7.61 10.16
C GLY A 115 14.85 7.41 8.87
N VAL A 116 13.72 8.11 8.76
CA VAL A 116 12.82 8.09 7.60
C VAL A 116 13.04 9.34 6.77
N CYS A 117 13.25 9.19 5.48
CA CYS A 117 13.46 10.27 4.52
C CYS A 117 12.40 10.22 3.41
N LEU A 118 11.78 11.36 3.13
CA LEU A 118 10.94 11.53 1.95
C LEU A 118 11.85 11.92 0.79
N GLU A 119 12.11 10.98 -0.12
CA GLU A 119 12.98 11.19 -1.28
C GLU A 119 12.25 11.94 -2.40
N LYS A 120 10.99 11.58 -2.62
CA LYS A 120 10.14 12.19 -3.65
C LYS A 120 8.69 12.26 -3.18
N GLU A 121 8.08 13.43 -3.24
CA GLU A 121 6.63 13.59 -3.07
C GLU A 121 5.87 12.93 -4.22
N PHE A 122 4.56 12.68 -4.04
CA PHE A 122 3.69 12.09 -5.06
C PHE A 122 3.90 12.73 -6.43
N SER A 123 4.35 11.91 -7.37
CA SER A 123 4.74 12.33 -8.72
C SER A 123 4.21 11.38 -9.78
N ASP A 124 3.96 11.90 -10.97
CA ASP A 124 3.66 11.17 -12.20
C ASP A 124 4.86 11.10 -13.15
N ASP A 125 6.02 11.59 -12.74
CA ASP A 125 7.25 11.60 -13.53
C ASP A 125 8.07 10.32 -13.27
N ALA A 126 7.85 9.32 -14.11
CA ALA A 126 8.57 8.04 -14.06
C ALA A 126 10.10 8.18 -14.14
N ALA A 127 10.59 9.15 -14.94
CA ALA A 127 12.01 9.33 -15.13
C ALA A 127 12.69 9.84 -13.85
N THR A 128 12.14 10.88 -13.23
CA THR A 128 12.67 11.40 -11.97
C THR A 128 12.54 10.39 -10.84
N LEU A 129 11.42 9.64 -10.75
CA LEU A 129 11.27 8.56 -9.77
C LEU A 129 12.35 7.48 -9.92
N THR A 130 12.64 7.08 -11.16
CA THR A 130 13.68 6.09 -11.44
C THR A 130 15.08 6.63 -11.10
N ASP A 131 15.34 7.89 -11.37
CA ASP A 131 16.60 8.54 -11.00
C ASP A 131 16.76 8.61 -9.47
N ASP A 132 15.71 8.99 -8.74
CA ASP A 132 15.72 9.03 -7.27
C ASP A 132 15.93 7.63 -6.67
N ILE A 133 15.26 6.58 -7.22
CA ILE A 133 15.50 5.18 -6.83
C ILE A 133 16.98 4.79 -7.03
N ASN A 134 17.56 5.12 -8.18
CA ASN A 134 18.95 4.78 -8.49
C ASN A 134 19.95 5.50 -7.58
N ASN A 135 19.60 6.66 -7.06
CA ASN A 135 20.42 7.45 -6.14
C ASN A 135 20.33 7.03 -4.67
N LEU A 136 19.45 6.10 -4.31
CA LEU A 136 19.38 5.57 -2.94
C LEU A 136 20.73 4.99 -2.52
N VAL A 137 21.13 5.27 -1.30
CA VAL A 137 22.40 4.79 -0.71
C VAL A 137 22.14 4.17 0.67
N THR A 138 22.92 3.17 1.03
CA THR A 138 22.78 2.48 2.31
C THR A 138 23.18 3.36 3.49
N GLY A 139 22.44 3.22 4.58
CA GLY A 139 22.72 3.78 5.90
C GLY A 139 23.06 2.68 6.91
N ASP A 140 22.63 2.85 8.16
CA ASP A 140 23.02 1.95 9.25
C ASP A 140 21.86 1.06 9.76
N MET A 141 20.99 1.61 10.63
CA MET A 141 19.94 0.88 11.36
C MET A 141 18.67 0.69 10.50
N THR A 142 17.65 0.05 11.07
CA THR A 142 16.42 -0.30 10.38
C THR A 142 15.21 0.23 11.16
N SER A 143 14.67 1.38 10.76
CA SER A 143 13.47 2.01 11.36
C SER A 143 12.22 1.70 10.51
N LEU A 144 11.95 0.41 10.28
CA LEU A 144 10.87 -0.07 9.41
C LEU A 144 9.49 0.39 9.90
N TYR A 145 9.21 0.24 11.20
CA TYR A 145 7.88 0.59 11.71
C TYR A 145 7.63 2.09 11.70
N ASP A 146 8.64 2.92 11.99
CA ASP A 146 8.53 4.37 11.87
C ASP A 146 8.25 4.80 10.42
N ALA A 147 8.92 4.17 9.45
CA ALA A 147 8.71 4.43 8.03
C ALA A 147 7.29 4.04 7.60
N LEU A 148 6.84 2.82 7.92
CA LEU A 148 5.50 2.36 7.59
C LEU A 148 4.42 3.22 8.23
N TYR A 149 4.57 3.59 9.51
CA TYR A 149 3.62 4.45 10.21
C TYR A 149 3.47 5.80 9.50
N THR A 150 4.59 6.45 9.22
CA THR A 150 4.61 7.77 8.55
C THR A 150 4.05 7.70 7.13
N SER A 151 4.41 6.66 6.38
CA SER A 151 3.91 6.42 5.02
C SER A 151 2.41 6.20 4.98
N VAL A 152 1.86 5.42 5.92
CA VAL A 152 0.41 5.23 6.05
C VAL A 152 -0.31 6.57 6.30
N GLU A 153 0.22 7.44 7.16
CA GLU A 153 -0.38 8.75 7.42
C GLU A 153 -0.35 9.66 6.18
N ARG A 154 0.76 9.68 5.42
CA ARG A 154 0.86 10.48 4.18
C ARG A 154 -0.07 9.98 3.10
N VAL A 155 -0.09 8.68 2.87
CA VAL A 155 -0.99 8.04 1.90
C VAL A 155 -2.44 8.23 2.30
N ALA A 156 -2.78 8.18 3.60
CA ALA A 156 -4.13 8.39 4.10
C ALA A 156 -4.67 9.81 3.83
N ALA A 157 -3.80 10.80 3.66
CA ALA A 157 -4.17 12.17 3.28
C ALA A 157 -4.56 12.28 1.79
N GLN A 158 -4.27 11.26 0.98
CA GLN A 158 -4.64 11.22 -0.43
C GLN A 158 -6.07 10.71 -0.62
N ASN A 159 -6.72 11.14 -1.69
CA ASN A 159 -8.05 10.68 -2.09
C ASN A 159 -7.95 9.50 -3.08
N GLY A 160 -8.97 8.65 -3.12
CA GLY A 160 -9.07 7.52 -4.04
C GLY A 160 -8.35 6.26 -3.58
N ALA A 161 -8.07 5.37 -4.52
CA ALA A 161 -7.34 4.13 -4.25
C ALA A 161 -5.90 4.43 -3.84
N ARG A 162 -5.44 3.81 -2.76
CA ARG A 162 -4.12 4.09 -2.19
C ARG A 162 -3.54 2.91 -1.42
N CYS A 163 -2.23 2.78 -1.40
CA CYS A 163 -1.54 1.77 -0.61
C CYS A 163 -0.08 2.19 -0.31
N VAL A 164 0.53 1.44 0.61
CA VAL A 164 1.97 1.49 0.89
C VAL A 164 2.59 0.17 0.43
N ILE A 165 3.73 0.23 -0.24
CA ILE A 165 4.52 -0.95 -0.65
C ILE A 165 5.93 -0.79 -0.11
N ALA A 166 6.33 -1.63 0.82
CA ALA A 166 7.68 -1.61 1.39
C ALA A 166 8.54 -2.71 0.77
N PHE A 167 9.81 -2.37 0.52
CA PHE A 167 10.85 -3.24 0.00
C PHE A 167 11.94 -3.35 1.07
N THR A 168 12.08 -4.50 1.71
CA THR A 168 12.97 -4.69 2.87
C THR A 168 13.49 -6.11 2.94
N ASP A 169 14.69 -6.30 3.47
CA ASP A 169 15.26 -7.62 3.75
C ASP A 169 15.05 -8.06 5.20
N GLY A 170 14.48 -7.19 6.06
CA GLY A 170 14.72 -7.45 7.41
C GLY A 170 13.77 -7.01 8.49
N ASN A 171 14.36 -7.09 9.65
CA ASN A 171 13.71 -6.87 10.93
C ASN A 171 13.99 -5.47 11.41
N ASP A 172 12.96 -4.83 11.91
CA ASP A 172 13.06 -3.57 12.62
C ASP A 172 14.00 -3.69 13.84
N ASN A 173 14.89 -2.73 14.00
CA ASN A 173 15.80 -2.69 15.16
C ASN A 173 16.00 -1.29 15.77
N TYR A 174 15.35 -0.26 15.19
CA TYR A 174 15.58 1.12 15.61
C TYR A 174 14.32 2.00 15.66
N SER A 175 13.15 1.51 15.29
CA SER A 175 11.91 2.29 15.36
C SER A 175 11.52 2.66 16.78
N ASN A 176 10.85 3.80 16.92
CA ASN A 176 10.11 4.18 18.12
C ASN A 176 8.69 3.57 18.11
N CYS A 177 8.07 3.44 16.94
CA CYS A 177 6.81 2.76 16.75
C CYS A 177 6.98 1.24 16.86
N THR A 178 5.90 0.59 17.25
CA THR A 178 5.80 -0.87 17.26
C THR A 178 5.06 -1.38 16.02
N LYS A 179 5.18 -2.68 15.73
CA LYS A 179 4.36 -3.34 14.70
C LYS A 179 2.86 -3.12 14.94
N GLU A 180 2.44 -3.12 16.22
CA GLU A 180 1.04 -2.91 16.58
C GLU A 180 0.57 -1.48 16.26
N ASP A 181 1.41 -0.48 16.44
CA ASP A 181 1.12 0.91 16.06
C ASP A 181 0.89 1.02 14.55
N VAL A 182 1.73 0.36 13.73
CA VAL A 182 1.56 0.31 12.27
C VAL A 182 0.24 -0.36 11.88
N VAL A 183 -0.07 -1.51 12.47
CA VAL A 183 -1.33 -2.21 12.22
C VAL A 183 -2.54 -1.35 12.61
N ASN A 184 -2.45 -0.65 13.74
CA ASN A 184 -3.52 0.22 14.23
C ASN A 184 -3.74 1.43 13.32
N VAL A 185 -2.67 2.10 12.85
CA VAL A 185 -2.79 3.25 11.96
C VAL A 185 -3.29 2.83 10.58
N ALA A 186 -2.79 1.72 10.03
CA ALA A 186 -3.25 1.16 8.76
C ALA A 186 -4.74 0.80 8.79
N ASN A 187 -5.18 0.14 9.87
CA ASN A 187 -6.60 -0.19 10.08
C ASN A 187 -7.46 1.06 10.28
N ARG A 188 -6.99 2.06 11.04
CA ARG A 188 -7.71 3.32 11.29
C ARG A 188 -8.02 4.05 9.99
N TYR A 189 -7.04 4.12 9.08
CA TYR A 189 -7.17 4.84 7.82
C TYR A 189 -7.58 3.96 6.65
N HIS A 190 -7.73 2.64 6.89
CA HIS A 190 -8.01 1.65 5.85
C HIS A 190 -7.05 1.75 4.68
N VAL A 191 -5.74 1.78 4.97
CA VAL A 191 -4.66 1.80 3.98
C VAL A 191 -4.02 0.42 3.93
N PRO A 192 -4.07 -0.29 2.80
CA PRO A 192 -3.33 -1.52 2.60
C PRO A 192 -1.82 -1.27 2.66
N VAL A 193 -1.11 -2.16 3.37
CA VAL A 193 0.36 -2.18 3.43
C VAL A 193 0.84 -3.52 2.89
N PHE A 194 1.68 -3.49 1.87
CA PHE A 194 2.31 -4.65 1.25
C PHE A 194 3.79 -4.65 1.59
N ILE A 195 4.33 -5.83 1.91
CA ILE A 195 5.76 -6.00 2.18
C ILE A 195 6.33 -6.94 1.12
N ILE A 196 7.35 -6.48 0.42
CA ILE A 196 8.12 -7.26 -0.55
C ILE A 196 9.47 -7.56 0.09
N GLY A 197 9.70 -8.85 0.39
CA GLY A 197 10.99 -9.31 0.91
C GLY A 197 12.06 -9.28 -0.18
N ILE A 198 13.19 -8.68 0.15
CA ILE A 198 14.37 -8.59 -0.73
C ILE A 198 15.45 -9.51 -0.17
N GLY A 199 16.23 -10.14 -1.06
CA GLY A 199 17.32 -11.03 -0.69
C GLY A 199 16.95 -12.52 -0.71
N SER A 200 17.94 -13.38 -0.46
CA SER A 200 17.74 -14.82 -0.41
C SER A 200 17.01 -15.23 0.87
N ILE A 201 15.96 -16.01 0.72
CA ILE A 201 15.38 -16.74 1.86
C ILE A 201 16.38 -17.83 2.22
N ASP A 202 17.27 -17.59 3.17
CA ASP A 202 17.95 -18.67 3.83
C ASP A 202 16.92 -19.41 4.69
N TYR A 203 16.48 -20.57 4.19
CA TYR A 203 15.74 -21.54 5.00
C TYR A 203 16.73 -22.10 6.05
N ALA A 204 17.00 -21.32 7.06
CA ALA A 204 17.63 -21.83 8.28
C ALA A 204 16.52 -22.13 9.26
N ASP A 205 16.16 -23.43 9.34
CA ASP A 205 15.37 -24.19 10.34
C ASP A 205 14.27 -23.48 11.15
#